data_0707c9ed08afa0b6cd8bca511c1b1b28
#
_entry.id   0707c9ed08afa0b6cd8bca511c1b1b28
#
_cell.length_a   1.000
_cell.length_b   1.000
_cell.length_c   1.000
_cell.angle_alpha   90.00
_cell.angle_beta   90.00
_cell.angle_gamma   90.00
#
_symmetry.space_group_name_H-M   'P 1'
#
loop_
_entity.id
_entity.type
_entity.pdbx_description
1 polymer ?
#
loop_
_entity_poly.entity_id
_entity_poly.type
_entity_poly.pdbx_seq_one_letter_code
_entity_poly.pdbx_strand_id
1 'polypeptide(L)'
;VLKARGEIVLFADMDQATPISEVEKFLPKFDERYDIVIASRAGREGAPVVRKLMAYGFAVLRTLVLRLPYRDTQCGFKAFRKEAAQKIFKRMKIFNEKHVSKSAGVTAGFDLEILYIARKLKLKVAEVKVAWHHQESERINPLRDSWEGLRDLIRVRVNALLGRYRI
;
A
#
# COMPACT_ATOMS: atom_id res chain seq x y z
N VAL A 1 -0.44 -3.22 13.82
CA VAL A 1 -1.84 -3.17 13.37
C VAL A 1 -2.73 -4.06 14.24
N LEU A 2 -2.47 -5.37 14.33
CA LEU A 2 -3.35 -6.32 15.07
C LEU A 2 -3.50 -6.01 16.56
N LYS A 3 -2.53 -5.35 17.18
CA LYS A 3 -2.55 -4.93 18.59
C LYS A 3 -3.14 -3.53 18.80
N ALA A 4 -3.53 -2.83 17.74
CA ALA A 4 -4.09 -1.49 17.85
C ALA A 4 -5.46 -1.52 18.54
N ARG A 5 -5.71 -0.54 19.43
CA ARG A 5 -6.94 -0.44 20.23
C ARG A 5 -7.94 0.56 19.68
N GLY A 6 -7.48 1.56 18.91
CA GLY A 6 -8.33 2.60 18.33
C GLY A 6 -9.29 2.06 17.26
N GLU A 7 -10.35 2.81 17.00
CA GLU A 7 -11.34 2.50 15.95
C GLU A 7 -10.76 2.64 14.54
N ILE A 8 -9.82 3.58 14.38
CA ILE A 8 -9.07 3.80 13.15
C ILE A 8 -7.60 3.49 13.44
N VAL A 9 -6.99 2.71 12.57
CA VAL A 9 -5.58 2.33 12.65
C VAL A 9 -4.83 2.98 11.50
N LEU A 10 -3.94 3.91 11.83
CA LEU A 10 -3.05 4.56 10.88
C LEU A 10 -1.75 3.76 10.75
N PHE A 11 -1.35 3.50 9.54
CA PHE A 11 -0.02 3.02 9.15
C PHE A 11 0.70 4.18 8.45
N ALA A 12 1.89 4.53 8.92
CA ALA A 12 2.71 5.61 8.36
C ALA A 12 4.16 5.17 8.30
N ASP A 13 4.89 5.63 7.28
CA ASP A 13 6.33 5.44 7.17
C ASP A 13 7.05 6.26 8.27
N MET A 14 8.14 5.71 8.79
CA MET A 14 8.89 6.34 9.88
C MET A 14 9.67 7.59 9.43
N ASP A 15 9.94 7.74 8.14
CA ASP A 15 10.65 8.89 7.57
C ASP A 15 9.77 10.16 7.48
N GLN A 16 8.47 10.02 7.79
CA GLN A 16 7.49 11.11 7.74
C GLN A 16 7.46 11.87 6.40
N ALA A 17 7.79 11.19 5.31
CA ALA A 17 7.69 11.76 3.97
C ALA A 17 6.27 12.29 3.68
N THR A 18 5.25 11.69 4.30
CA THR A 18 3.90 12.25 4.42
C THR A 18 3.72 12.78 5.83
N PRO A 19 3.51 14.10 6.01
CA PRO A 19 3.27 14.69 7.33
C PRO A 19 2.09 14.05 8.05
N ILE A 20 2.21 13.86 9.36
CA ILE A 20 1.14 13.23 10.15
C ILE A 20 -0.18 14.01 10.11
N SER A 21 -0.13 15.34 9.94
CA SER A 21 -1.29 16.19 9.78
C SER A 21 -2.18 15.83 8.59
N GLU A 22 -1.62 15.18 7.58
CA GLU A 22 -2.39 14.71 6.42
C GLU A 22 -3.50 13.70 6.79
N VAL A 23 -3.44 13.13 8.00
CA VAL A 23 -4.49 12.25 8.52
C VAL A 23 -5.85 12.95 8.62
N GLU A 24 -5.86 14.27 8.82
CA GLU A 24 -7.09 15.06 8.90
C GLU A 24 -7.92 14.97 7.61
N LYS A 25 -7.27 14.81 6.47
CA LYS A 25 -7.95 14.59 5.17
C LYS A 25 -8.60 13.21 5.05
N PHE A 26 -8.19 12.27 5.91
CA PHE A 26 -8.71 10.90 5.89
C PHE A 26 -9.97 10.74 6.73
N LEU A 27 -10.08 11.50 7.83
CA LEU A 27 -11.18 11.34 8.79
C LEU A 27 -12.57 11.48 8.14
N PRO A 28 -12.83 12.49 7.27
CA PRO A 28 -14.13 12.61 6.61
C PRO A 28 -14.50 11.39 5.75
N LYS A 29 -13.50 10.68 5.20
CA LYS A 29 -13.75 9.48 4.41
C LYS A 29 -14.31 8.33 5.23
N PHE A 30 -13.94 8.26 6.49
CA PHE A 30 -14.54 7.28 7.40
C PHE A 30 -15.99 7.64 7.72
N ASP A 31 -16.34 8.91 7.80
CA ASP A 31 -17.75 9.35 7.96
C ASP A 31 -18.58 8.99 6.72
N GLU A 32 -17.98 9.05 5.53
CA GLU A 32 -18.55 8.59 4.25
C GLU A 32 -18.62 7.05 4.13
N ARG A 33 -18.34 6.31 5.22
CA ARG A 33 -18.37 4.83 5.30
C ARG A 33 -17.36 4.10 4.42
N TYR A 34 -16.19 4.69 4.18
CA TYR A 34 -15.06 3.93 3.65
C TYR A 34 -14.43 3.09 4.78
N ASP A 35 -13.92 1.92 4.39
CA ASP A 35 -13.24 0.99 5.30
C ASP A 35 -11.74 1.25 5.38
N ILE A 36 -11.19 1.78 4.30
CA ILE A 36 -9.77 2.04 4.12
C ILE A 36 -9.61 3.38 3.40
N VAL A 37 -8.63 4.15 3.82
CA VAL A 37 -8.19 5.36 3.13
C VAL A 37 -6.70 5.25 2.83
N ILE A 38 -6.32 5.41 1.57
CA ILE A 38 -4.94 5.37 1.12
C ILE A 38 -4.50 6.73 0.63
N ALA A 39 -3.27 7.10 0.94
CA ALA A 39 -2.66 8.30 0.40
C ALA A 39 -2.23 8.10 -1.05
N SER A 40 -2.36 9.17 -1.83
CA SER A 40 -1.83 9.27 -3.19
C SER A 40 -0.91 10.49 -3.27
N ARG A 41 0.34 10.26 -3.63
CA ARG A 41 1.34 11.33 -3.79
C ARG A 41 0.99 12.21 -4.98
N ALA A 42 0.71 13.46 -4.71
CA ALA A 42 0.38 14.42 -5.76
C ALA A 42 1.59 14.63 -6.68
N GLY A 43 1.46 14.18 -7.93
CA GLY A 43 2.29 14.63 -9.05
C GLY A 43 3.73 14.13 -9.12
N ARG A 44 4.35 13.62 -8.07
CA ARG A 44 5.79 13.29 -8.04
C ARG A 44 6.64 14.42 -8.62
N GLU A 45 6.34 15.64 -8.22
CA GLU A 45 7.10 16.83 -8.64
C GLU A 45 8.58 16.62 -8.34
N GLY A 46 9.45 17.01 -9.29
CA GLY A 46 10.89 16.82 -9.16
C GLY A 46 11.44 15.43 -9.55
N ALA A 47 10.60 14.41 -9.75
CA ALA A 47 11.11 13.11 -10.14
C ALA A 47 11.55 13.06 -11.63
N PRO A 48 12.66 12.39 -11.96
CA PRO A 48 13.11 12.19 -13.35
C PRO A 48 12.03 11.55 -14.23
N VAL A 49 11.99 11.94 -15.52
CA VAL A 49 10.99 11.43 -16.48
C VAL A 49 10.97 9.90 -16.57
N VAL A 50 12.16 9.28 -16.59
CA VAL A 50 12.30 7.82 -16.61
C VAL A 50 11.61 7.18 -15.41
N ARG A 51 11.76 7.75 -14.21
CA ARG A 51 11.11 7.25 -12.98
C ARG A 51 9.59 7.39 -13.04
N LYS A 52 9.08 8.47 -13.63
CA LYS A 52 7.65 8.67 -13.86
C LYS A 52 7.10 7.62 -14.83
N LEU A 53 7.82 7.34 -15.91
CA LEU A 53 7.45 6.33 -16.91
C LEU A 53 7.43 4.91 -16.33
N MET A 54 8.47 4.54 -15.57
CA MET A 54 8.54 3.25 -14.89
C MET A 54 7.37 3.08 -13.89
N ALA A 55 7.06 4.13 -13.14
CA ALA A 55 5.94 4.10 -12.20
C ALA A 55 4.59 3.97 -12.91
N TYR A 56 4.42 4.63 -14.05
CA TYR A 56 3.21 4.49 -14.87
C TYR A 56 3.08 3.06 -15.42
N GLY A 57 4.15 2.52 -16.01
CA GLY A 57 4.17 1.15 -16.51
C GLY A 57 3.83 0.12 -15.42
N PHE A 58 4.40 0.28 -14.22
CA PHE A 58 4.07 -0.56 -13.08
C PHE A 58 2.60 -0.41 -12.64
N ALA A 59 2.05 0.81 -12.66
CA ALA A 59 0.65 1.05 -12.32
C ALA A 59 -0.30 0.35 -13.31
N VAL A 60 0.00 0.41 -14.62
CA VAL A 60 -0.76 -0.31 -15.65
C VAL A 60 -0.69 -1.82 -15.42
N LEU A 61 0.51 -2.36 -15.25
CA LEU A 61 0.71 -3.80 -15.02
C LEU A 61 -0.03 -4.29 -13.76
N ARG A 62 0.07 -3.56 -12.67
CA ARG A 62 -0.65 -3.84 -11.43
C ARG A 62 -2.17 -3.86 -11.65
N THR A 63 -2.68 -2.87 -12.39
CA THR A 63 -4.12 -2.78 -12.67
C THR A 63 -4.59 -3.98 -13.51
N LEU A 64 -3.82 -4.40 -14.50
CA LEU A 64 -4.14 -5.56 -15.32
C LEU A 64 -4.06 -6.87 -14.52
N VAL A 65 -3.00 -7.07 -13.74
CA VAL A 65 -2.73 -8.33 -13.03
C VAL A 65 -3.59 -8.50 -11.79
N LEU A 66 -3.70 -7.47 -10.95
CA LEU A 66 -4.42 -7.53 -9.68
C LEU A 66 -5.78 -6.81 -9.70
N ARG A 67 -6.09 -6.10 -10.79
CA ARG A 67 -7.31 -5.29 -10.94
C ARG A 67 -7.46 -4.27 -9.80
N LEU A 68 -6.36 -3.58 -9.45
CA LEU A 68 -6.32 -2.54 -8.42
C LEU A 68 -6.36 -1.15 -9.11
N PRO A 69 -7.52 -0.47 -9.12
CA PRO A 69 -7.73 0.76 -9.89
C PRO A 69 -7.20 2.02 -9.19
N TYR A 70 -6.26 1.88 -8.25
CA TYR A 70 -5.71 3.00 -7.50
C TYR A 70 -4.51 3.61 -8.23
N ARG A 71 -4.35 4.92 -8.14
CA ARG A 71 -3.23 5.64 -8.77
C ARG A 71 -1.91 5.37 -8.05
N ASP A 72 -1.94 5.42 -6.72
CA ASP A 72 -0.76 5.19 -5.89
C ASP A 72 -1.03 4.14 -4.80
N THR A 73 -0.54 2.92 -5.01
CA THR A 73 -0.68 1.86 -4.00
C THR A 73 0.48 1.81 -3.01
N GLN A 74 1.60 2.47 -3.33
CA GLN A 74 2.87 2.32 -2.62
C GLN A 74 3.17 3.47 -1.65
N CYS A 75 2.26 4.42 -1.48
CA CYS A 75 2.40 5.41 -0.44
C CYS A 75 2.21 4.75 0.92
N GLY A 76 3.21 4.81 1.80
CA GLY A 76 3.18 4.18 3.12
C GLY A 76 2.30 4.92 4.14
N PHE A 77 1.32 5.71 3.70
CA PHE A 77 0.39 6.41 4.57
C PHE A 77 -1.04 5.92 4.29
N LYS A 78 -1.53 5.04 5.16
CA LYS A 78 -2.82 4.35 4.99
C LYS A 78 -3.53 4.23 6.32
N ALA A 79 -4.84 4.49 6.32
CA ALA A 79 -5.67 4.31 7.49
C ALA A 79 -6.77 3.26 7.22
N PHE A 80 -7.14 2.56 8.26
CA PHE A 80 -8.08 1.44 8.21
C PHE A 80 -9.06 1.53 9.36
N ARG A 81 -10.33 1.20 9.14
CA ARG A 81 -11.19 0.80 10.26
C ARG A 81 -10.60 -0.45 10.92
N LYS A 82 -10.70 -0.52 12.23
CA LYS A 82 -10.14 -1.63 13.03
C LYS A 82 -10.55 -3.00 12.50
N GLU A 83 -11.81 -3.19 12.19
CA GLU A 83 -12.35 -4.45 11.67
C GLU A 83 -11.78 -4.79 10.29
N ALA A 84 -11.66 -3.79 9.41
CA ALA A 84 -11.03 -3.95 8.09
C ALA A 84 -9.56 -4.34 8.23
N ALA A 85 -8.82 -3.63 9.09
CA ALA A 85 -7.44 -3.96 9.39
C ALA A 85 -7.29 -5.40 9.88
N GLN A 86 -8.07 -5.82 10.86
CA GLN A 86 -8.02 -7.18 11.40
C GLN A 86 -8.34 -8.25 10.34
N LYS A 87 -9.36 -8.01 9.51
CA LYS A 87 -9.74 -8.94 8.43
C LYS A 87 -8.61 -9.10 7.41
N ILE A 88 -7.93 -8.01 7.03
CA ILE A 88 -6.85 -8.01 6.04
C ILE A 88 -5.61 -8.68 6.62
N PHE A 89 -5.09 -8.16 7.74
CA PHE A 89 -3.80 -8.57 8.29
C PHE A 89 -3.77 -10.03 8.76
N LYS A 90 -4.91 -10.59 9.20
CA LYS A 90 -5.03 -12.02 9.49
C LYS A 90 -4.94 -12.91 8.24
N ARG A 91 -5.20 -12.37 7.05
CA ARG A 91 -5.21 -13.10 5.76
C ARG A 91 -3.93 -12.97 4.95
N MET A 92 -3.04 -12.07 5.34
CA MET A 92 -1.76 -11.90 4.66
C MET A 92 -0.94 -13.19 4.69
N LYS A 93 -0.31 -13.53 3.57
CA LYS A 93 0.46 -14.78 3.38
C LYS A 93 1.93 -14.53 3.07
N ILE A 94 2.22 -13.43 2.40
CA ILE A 94 3.60 -13.09 2.01
C ILE A 94 4.27 -12.31 3.14
N PHE A 95 3.54 -11.36 3.72
CA PHE A 95 4.05 -10.45 4.75
C PHE A 95 3.36 -10.73 6.09
N ASN A 96 3.60 -11.91 6.65
CA ASN A 96 3.13 -12.28 7.98
C ASN A 96 4.30 -12.25 8.99
N GLU A 97 4.00 -12.46 10.28
CA GLU A 97 4.97 -12.40 11.38
C GLU A 97 6.18 -13.35 11.20
N LYS A 98 6.06 -14.39 10.36
CA LYS A 98 7.14 -15.33 10.06
C LYS A 98 8.15 -14.81 9.03
N HIS A 99 7.80 -13.73 8.32
CA HIS A 99 8.64 -13.09 7.31
C HIS A 99 9.19 -11.74 7.79
N VAL A 100 9.64 -11.68 9.03
CA VAL A 100 10.47 -10.54 9.46
C VAL A 100 11.79 -10.65 8.71
N SER A 101 11.90 -9.87 7.63
CA SER A 101 13.14 -9.84 6.86
C SER A 101 14.27 -9.32 7.73
N LYS A 102 15.45 -9.92 7.60
CA LYS A 102 16.69 -9.45 8.25
C LYS A 102 17.11 -8.05 7.78
N SER A 103 16.47 -7.50 6.75
CA SER A 103 16.62 -6.13 6.27
C SER A 103 15.38 -5.33 6.62
N ALA A 104 15.57 -4.18 7.25
CA ALA A 104 14.54 -3.29 7.80
C ALA A 104 13.65 -2.59 6.74
N GLY A 105 13.34 -3.23 5.64
CA GLY A 105 12.52 -2.66 4.55
C GLY A 105 11.27 -3.48 4.29
N VAL A 106 10.10 -2.85 4.41
CA VAL A 106 8.85 -3.39 3.88
C VAL A 106 8.89 -3.22 2.37
N THR A 107 8.77 -4.33 1.62
CA THR A 107 8.78 -4.28 0.15
C THR A 107 7.45 -3.78 -0.41
N ALA A 108 7.47 -3.29 -1.66
CA ALA A 108 6.28 -2.83 -2.39
C ALA A 108 5.13 -3.86 -2.43
N GLY A 109 5.44 -5.14 -2.28
CA GLY A 109 4.48 -6.23 -2.25
C GLY A 109 3.53 -6.21 -1.05
N PHE A 110 3.96 -5.65 0.08
CA PHE A 110 3.12 -5.49 1.27
C PHE A 110 1.83 -4.72 0.96
N ASP A 111 1.97 -3.59 0.31
CA ASP A 111 0.86 -2.74 -0.07
C ASP A 111 -0.07 -3.40 -1.10
N LEU A 112 0.51 -4.13 -2.04
CA LEU A 112 -0.24 -4.87 -3.04
C LEU A 112 -1.07 -6.00 -2.41
N GLU A 113 -0.50 -6.72 -1.44
CA GLU A 113 -1.21 -7.79 -0.75
C GLU A 113 -2.38 -7.24 0.07
N ILE A 114 -2.19 -6.14 0.81
CA ILE A 114 -3.24 -5.46 1.57
C ILE A 114 -4.42 -5.08 0.66
N LEU A 115 -4.13 -4.35 -0.42
CA LEU A 115 -5.18 -3.85 -1.31
C LEU A 115 -5.86 -4.96 -2.11
N TYR A 116 -5.13 -6.01 -2.46
CA TYR A 116 -5.71 -7.18 -3.09
C TYR A 116 -6.72 -7.89 -2.17
N ILE A 117 -6.34 -8.12 -0.90
CA ILE A 117 -7.23 -8.71 0.10
C ILE A 117 -8.43 -7.81 0.36
N ALA A 118 -8.23 -6.49 0.50
CA ALA A 118 -9.29 -5.52 0.67
C ALA A 118 -10.32 -5.60 -0.46
N ARG A 119 -9.84 -5.63 -1.71
CA ARG A 119 -10.70 -5.79 -2.89
C ARG A 119 -11.48 -7.10 -2.87
N LYS A 120 -10.83 -8.19 -2.52
CA LYS A 120 -11.48 -9.51 -2.41
C LYS A 120 -12.58 -9.54 -1.34
N LEU A 121 -12.35 -8.85 -0.21
CA LEU A 121 -13.33 -8.68 0.86
C LEU A 121 -14.42 -7.64 0.53
N LYS A 122 -14.38 -7.03 -0.67
CA LYS A 122 -15.30 -5.96 -1.10
C LYS A 122 -15.31 -4.75 -0.17
N LEU A 123 -14.19 -4.48 0.49
CA LEU A 123 -14.03 -3.31 1.35
C LEU A 123 -13.97 -2.04 0.50
N LYS A 124 -14.59 -0.97 1.00
CA LYS A 124 -14.59 0.34 0.34
C LYS A 124 -13.27 1.06 0.61
N VAL A 125 -12.55 1.40 -0.45
CA VAL A 125 -11.25 2.08 -0.38
C VAL A 125 -11.36 3.46 -1.02
N ALA A 126 -11.02 4.50 -0.27
CA ALA A 126 -10.85 5.86 -0.79
C ALA A 126 -9.37 6.14 -1.05
N GLU A 127 -9.08 6.90 -2.10
CA GLU A 127 -7.74 7.41 -2.42
C GLU A 127 -7.75 8.94 -2.25
N VAL A 128 -6.87 9.47 -1.39
CA VAL A 128 -6.81 10.89 -1.03
C VAL A 128 -5.44 11.45 -1.37
N LYS A 129 -5.41 12.59 -2.07
CA LYS A 129 -4.16 13.31 -2.35
C LYS A 129 -3.58 13.91 -1.07
N VAL A 130 -2.30 13.67 -0.84
CA VAL A 130 -1.55 14.18 0.31
C VAL A 130 -0.33 14.97 -0.12
N ALA A 131 0.13 15.88 0.72
CA ALA A 131 1.46 16.45 0.61
C ALA A 131 2.47 15.34 0.88
N TRP A 132 3.50 15.29 0.03
CA TRP A 132 4.56 14.29 0.15
C TRP A 132 5.90 14.98 -0.14
N HIS A 133 6.82 14.85 0.80
CA HIS A 133 8.15 15.43 0.71
C HIS A 133 9.15 14.34 0.35
N HIS A 134 9.89 14.57 -0.73
CA HIS A 134 10.93 13.63 -1.12
C HIS A 134 12.01 13.58 -0.03
N GLN A 135 12.18 12.41 0.56
CA GLN A 135 13.30 12.15 1.46
C GLN A 135 14.44 11.52 0.64
N GLU A 136 15.60 12.13 0.69
CA GLU A 136 16.79 11.53 0.08
C GLU A 136 17.15 10.27 0.87
N SER A 137 17.11 9.14 0.20
CA SER A 137 17.49 7.87 0.77
C SER A 137 18.53 7.20 -0.13
N GLU A 138 19.71 6.97 0.38
CA GLU A 138 20.77 6.21 -0.29
C GLU A 138 20.38 4.75 -0.59
N ARG A 139 19.27 4.29 -0.03
CA ARG A 139 18.78 2.90 -0.13
C ARG A 139 17.95 2.62 -1.37
N ILE A 140 17.59 3.63 -2.16
CA ILE A 140 16.71 3.44 -3.34
C ILE A 140 17.55 3.04 -4.54
N ASN A 141 17.40 1.78 -4.96
CA ASN A 141 17.91 1.30 -6.24
C ASN A 141 16.72 1.05 -7.20
N PRO A 142 16.49 1.94 -8.20
CA PRO A 142 15.30 1.87 -9.04
C PRO A 142 15.12 0.54 -9.77
N LEU A 143 16.20 -0.09 -10.21
CA LEU A 143 16.15 -1.36 -10.94
C LEU A 143 15.82 -2.52 -10.00
N ARG A 144 16.49 -2.59 -8.85
CA ARG A 144 16.25 -3.61 -7.84
C ARG A 144 14.82 -3.50 -7.29
N ASP A 145 14.40 -2.30 -6.93
CA ASP A 145 13.08 -2.04 -6.36
C ASP A 145 11.97 -2.37 -7.35
N SER A 146 12.18 -2.06 -8.65
CA SER A 146 11.24 -2.44 -9.72
C SER A 146 11.14 -3.95 -9.90
N TRP A 147 12.26 -4.66 -9.84
CA TRP A 147 12.28 -6.12 -9.91
C TRP A 147 11.60 -6.78 -8.70
N GLU A 148 11.89 -6.28 -7.51
CA GLU A 148 11.23 -6.76 -6.28
C GLU A 148 9.72 -6.51 -6.34
N GLY A 149 9.30 -5.33 -6.79
CA GLY A 149 7.89 -5.00 -6.99
C GLY A 149 7.18 -5.92 -7.98
N LEU A 150 7.84 -6.23 -9.11
CA LEU A 150 7.31 -7.17 -10.11
C LEU A 150 7.21 -8.59 -9.56
N ARG A 151 8.23 -9.06 -8.87
CA ARG A 151 8.24 -10.37 -8.22
C ARG A 151 7.10 -10.50 -7.21
N ASP A 152 6.89 -9.48 -6.41
CA ASP A 152 5.85 -9.48 -5.38
C ASP A 152 4.45 -9.38 -6.00
N LEU A 153 4.29 -8.63 -7.09
CA LEU A 153 3.06 -8.60 -7.88
C LEU A 153 2.67 -10.01 -8.37
N ILE A 154 3.65 -10.74 -8.92
CA ILE A 154 3.46 -12.11 -9.38
C ILE A 154 3.12 -13.03 -8.20
N ARG A 155 3.82 -12.91 -7.07
CA ARG A 155 3.54 -13.71 -5.86
C ARG A 155 2.11 -13.51 -5.35
N VAL A 156 1.65 -12.26 -5.26
CA VAL A 156 0.26 -11.98 -4.88
C VAL A 156 -0.70 -12.64 -5.84
N ARG A 157 -0.44 -12.55 -7.16
CA ARG A 157 -1.29 -13.18 -8.18
C ARG A 157 -1.32 -14.69 -8.08
N VAL A 158 -0.17 -15.33 -7.92
CA VAL A 158 -0.04 -16.79 -7.76
C VAL A 158 -0.78 -17.25 -6.50
N ASN A 159 -0.59 -16.59 -5.36
CA ASN A 159 -1.31 -16.91 -4.13
C ASN A 159 -2.82 -16.76 -4.30
N ALA A 160 -3.24 -15.78 -5.11
CA ALA A 160 -4.65 -15.58 -5.44
C ALA A 160 -5.23 -16.72 -6.26
N LEU A 161 -4.51 -17.18 -7.29
CA LEU A 161 -4.92 -18.31 -8.14
C LEU A 161 -4.94 -19.62 -7.37
N LEU A 162 -4.03 -19.82 -6.43
CA LEU A 162 -3.98 -20.98 -5.54
C LEU A 162 -5.03 -20.94 -4.42
N GLY A 163 -5.91 -19.94 -4.40
CA GLY A 163 -6.97 -19.82 -3.39
C GLY A 163 -6.45 -19.59 -1.96
N ARG A 164 -5.18 -19.16 -1.80
CA ARG A 164 -4.56 -18.99 -0.47
C ARG A 164 -5.18 -17.86 0.35
N TYR A 165 -5.77 -16.86 -0.30
CA TYR A 165 -6.53 -15.81 0.35
C TYR A 165 -8.00 -16.27 0.50
N ARG A 166 -8.24 -17.20 1.41
CA ARG A 166 -9.60 -17.69 1.73
C ARG A 166 -10.45 -16.54 2.30
N ILE A 167 -11.61 -16.33 1.72
CA ILE A 167 -12.58 -15.30 2.08
C ILE A 167 -13.88 -15.99 2.44
#